data_9fd6ed0e105011857ea8b019083da4d3
#
_entry.id   9fd6ed0e105011857ea8b019083da4d3
#
_cell.length_a   1.000
_cell.length_b   1.000
_cell.length_c   1.000
_cell.angle_alpha   90.00
_cell.angle_beta   90.00
_cell.angle_gamma   90.00
#
_symmetry.space_group_name_H-M   'P 1'
#
loop_
_entity.id
_entity.type
_entity.pdbx_description
1 polymer ?
#
loop_
_entity_poly.entity_id
_entity_poly.type
_entity_poly.pdbx_seq_one_letter_code
_entity_poly.pdbx_strand_id
1 'polypeptide(L)'
;MDIGSNDGNLLINFKDRMRVVGITPEDIGKLAIKKGIPTILDYFNDKTADRFLKKYGKAKIITATNVFAHIDEPHNLTKNVRKCLINDGIFIVEIHYATSLIKTLQY
;
A
#
# COMPACT_ATOMS: atom_id res chain seq x y z
N MET A 1 -4.11 -4.44 2.74
CA MET A 1 -3.10 -3.40 3.07
C MET A 1 -3.00 -2.42 1.93
N ASP A 2 -2.95 -1.14 2.24
CA ASP A 2 -2.78 -0.08 1.24
C ASP A 2 -1.46 0.64 1.47
N ILE A 3 -0.56 0.56 0.50
CA ILE A 3 0.75 1.22 0.55
C ILE A 3 0.59 2.64 0.04
N GLY A 4 1.02 3.61 0.83
CA GLY A 4 0.80 5.01 0.53
C GLY A 4 -0.64 5.42 0.78
N SER A 5 -1.21 4.94 1.87
CA SER A 5 -2.63 5.10 2.18
C SER A 5 -3.07 6.53 2.47
N ASN A 6 -2.12 7.42 2.72
CA ASN A 6 -2.37 8.84 2.98
C ASN A 6 -3.35 9.03 4.15
N ASP A 7 -4.43 9.75 3.94
CA ASP A 7 -5.44 10.00 4.97
C ASP A 7 -6.46 8.86 5.13
N GLY A 8 -6.23 7.73 4.47
CA GLY A 8 -7.12 6.58 4.53
C GLY A 8 -8.33 6.69 3.62
N ASN A 9 -8.27 7.56 2.63
CA ASN A 9 -9.40 7.83 1.76
C ASN A 9 -9.89 6.60 0.99
N LEU A 10 -8.98 5.72 0.59
CA LEU A 10 -9.36 4.45 -0.04
C LEU A 10 -9.88 3.46 0.99
N LEU A 11 -9.16 3.26 2.07
CA LEU A 11 -9.46 2.22 3.06
C LEU A 11 -10.75 2.47 3.84
N ILE A 12 -11.16 3.73 3.98
CA ILE A 12 -12.39 4.07 4.70
C ILE A 12 -13.62 3.40 4.07
N ASN A 13 -13.57 3.13 2.77
CA ASN A 13 -14.67 2.49 2.06
C ASN A 13 -14.80 1.00 2.38
N PHE A 14 -13.76 0.39 2.95
CA PHE A 14 -13.72 -1.06 3.19
C PHE A 14 -13.63 -1.45 4.65
N LYS A 15 -13.39 -0.50 5.55
CA LYS A 15 -13.09 -0.82 6.95
C LYS A 15 -14.23 -1.56 7.68
N ASP A 16 -15.47 -1.37 7.25
CA ASP A 16 -16.62 -2.05 7.85
C ASP A 16 -16.88 -3.43 7.27
N ARG A 17 -16.22 -3.77 6.17
CA ARG A 17 -16.40 -5.04 5.46
C ARG A 17 -15.23 -6.00 5.60
N MET A 18 -14.04 -5.47 5.91
CA MET A 18 -12.83 -6.27 6.03
C MET A 18 -11.82 -5.55 6.91
N ARG A 19 -10.84 -6.30 7.38
CA ARG A 19 -9.72 -5.70 8.10
C ARG A 19 -8.89 -4.90 7.11
N VAL A 20 -8.59 -3.65 7.45
CA VAL A 20 -7.78 -2.76 6.63
C VAL A 20 -6.57 -2.28 7.41
N VAL A 21 -5.44 -2.11 6.72
CA VAL A 21 -4.23 -1.55 7.29
C VAL A 21 -3.60 -0.63 6.26
N GLY A 22 -3.29 0.59 6.65
CA GLY A 22 -2.58 1.53 5.81
C GLY A 22 -1.11 1.62 6.20
N ILE A 23 -0.28 1.97 5.24
CA ILE A 23 1.13 2.30 5.48
C ILE A 23 1.40 3.63 4.79
N THR A 24 1.80 4.64 5.54
CA THR A 24 2.05 5.97 5.02
C THR A 24 2.87 6.79 6.01
N PRO A 25 3.64 7.79 5.55
CA PRO A 25 4.40 8.64 6.46
C PRO A 25 3.52 9.40 7.46
N GLU A 26 4.15 9.83 8.52
CA GLU A 26 3.57 10.21 9.81
C GLU A 26 2.44 11.24 9.76
N ASP A 27 2.63 12.37 9.08
CA ASP A 27 1.69 13.48 9.20
C ASP A 27 0.31 13.17 8.61
N ILE A 28 0.31 12.59 7.42
CA ILE A 28 -0.93 12.26 6.72
C ILE A 28 -1.60 11.04 7.36
N GLY A 29 -0.81 10.08 7.79
CA GLY A 29 -1.32 8.85 8.41
C GLY A 29 -2.06 9.07 9.71
N LYS A 30 -1.74 10.13 10.44
CA LYS A 30 -2.46 10.48 11.67
C LYS A 30 -3.93 10.78 11.41
N LEU A 31 -4.25 11.34 10.26
CA LEU A 31 -5.63 11.57 9.85
C LEU A 31 -6.38 10.25 9.66
N ALA A 32 -5.73 9.26 9.06
CA ALA A 32 -6.31 7.93 8.90
C ALA A 32 -6.59 7.27 10.25
N ILE A 33 -5.67 7.37 11.19
CA ILE A 33 -5.83 6.81 12.53
C ILE A 33 -7.02 7.44 13.23
N LYS A 34 -7.22 8.75 13.09
CA LYS A 34 -8.38 9.44 13.67
C LYS A 34 -9.70 8.93 13.09
N LYS A 35 -9.71 8.45 11.87
CA LYS A 35 -10.88 7.87 11.22
C LYS A 35 -11.11 6.40 11.59
N GLY A 36 -10.26 5.85 12.45
CA GLY A 36 -10.36 4.46 12.88
C GLY A 36 -9.69 3.45 11.96
N ILE A 37 -8.75 3.91 11.13
CA ILE A 37 -8.02 3.04 10.21
C ILE A 37 -6.64 2.72 10.80
N PRO A 38 -6.35 1.45 11.13
CA PRO A 38 -5.02 1.08 11.59
C PRO A 38 -3.99 1.43 10.53
N THR A 39 -2.96 2.20 10.93
CA THR A 39 -1.97 2.71 9.98
C THR A 39 -0.57 2.60 10.58
N ILE A 40 0.36 2.07 9.80
CA ILE A 40 1.77 2.08 10.12
C ILE A 40 2.34 3.39 9.59
N LEU A 41 2.85 4.23 10.50
CA LEU A 41 3.32 5.57 10.18
C LEU A 41 4.78 5.53 9.70
N ASP A 42 4.97 5.04 8.50
CA ASP A 42 6.30 4.93 7.89
C ASP A 42 6.16 4.64 6.40
N TYR A 43 7.28 4.64 5.71
CA TYR A 43 7.35 4.18 4.33
C TYR A 43 7.33 2.66 4.28
N PHE A 44 6.87 2.11 3.17
CA PHE A 44 6.90 0.66 2.96
C PHE A 44 8.30 0.20 2.58
N ASN A 45 8.93 -0.57 3.44
CA ASN A 45 10.27 -1.10 3.27
C ASN A 45 10.39 -2.45 3.97
N ASP A 46 11.60 -3.01 4.05
CA ASP A 46 11.82 -4.30 4.68
C ASP A 46 11.33 -4.33 6.12
N LYS A 47 11.60 -3.26 6.87
CA LYS A 47 11.20 -3.18 8.29
C LYS A 47 9.70 -3.11 8.48
N THR A 48 9.01 -2.29 7.68
CA THR A 48 7.57 -2.13 7.81
C THR A 48 6.83 -3.35 7.28
N ALA A 49 7.35 -4.01 6.26
CA ALA A 49 6.83 -5.29 5.80
C ALA A 49 6.88 -6.34 6.93
N ASP A 50 8.00 -6.42 7.63
CA ASP A 50 8.15 -7.34 8.75
C ASP A 50 7.21 -6.98 9.91
N ARG A 51 7.06 -5.69 10.22
CA ARG A 51 6.11 -5.22 11.23
C ARG A 51 4.68 -5.59 10.88
N PHE A 52 4.31 -5.41 9.61
CA PHE A 52 2.99 -5.76 9.13
C PHE A 52 2.73 -7.26 9.30
N LEU A 53 3.67 -8.09 8.86
CA LEU A 53 3.54 -9.54 8.96
C LEU A 53 3.43 -10.01 10.41
N LYS A 54 4.23 -9.43 11.28
CA LYS A 54 4.24 -9.81 12.69
C LYS A 54 2.94 -9.44 13.40
N LYS A 55 2.36 -8.29 13.06
CA LYS A 55 1.17 -7.77 13.73
C LYS A 55 -0.13 -8.25 13.11
N TYR A 56 -0.18 -8.35 11.78
CA TYR A 56 -1.43 -8.60 11.05
C TYR A 56 -1.44 -9.90 10.26
N GLY A 57 -0.28 -10.48 10.00
CA GLY A 57 -0.16 -11.63 9.11
C GLY A 57 -0.17 -11.21 7.64
N LYS A 58 -0.39 -12.17 6.76
CA LYS A 58 -0.38 -11.90 5.31
C LYS A 58 -1.71 -11.33 4.84
N ALA A 59 -1.62 -10.45 3.84
CA ALA A 59 -2.78 -9.81 3.24
C ALA A 59 -3.30 -10.60 2.05
N LYS A 60 -4.61 -10.54 1.83
CA LYS A 60 -5.24 -11.08 0.62
C LYS A 60 -5.16 -10.11 -0.53
N ILE A 61 -5.24 -8.82 -0.25
CA ILE A 61 -5.20 -7.76 -1.24
C ILE A 61 -4.23 -6.69 -0.75
N ILE A 62 -3.31 -6.30 -1.62
CA ILE A 62 -2.42 -5.17 -1.38
C ILE A 62 -2.64 -4.17 -2.50
N THR A 63 -2.86 -2.92 -2.14
CA THR A 63 -3.00 -1.82 -3.08
C THR A 63 -1.83 -0.86 -2.93
N ALA A 64 -1.45 -0.19 -4.00
CA ALA A 64 -0.45 0.86 -3.98
C ALA A 64 -0.89 1.97 -4.92
N THR A 65 -1.27 3.10 -4.35
CA THR A 65 -1.71 4.27 -5.09
C THR A 65 -0.72 5.40 -4.88
N ASN A 66 -0.30 6.05 -5.97
CA ASN A 66 0.61 7.21 -5.92
C ASN A 66 1.97 6.94 -5.26
N VAL A 67 2.44 5.70 -5.26
CA VAL A 67 3.67 5.33 -4.55
C VAL A 67 4.89 5.24 -5.46
N PHE A 68 4.67 4.90 -6.74
CA PHE A 68 5.76 4.58 -7.65
C PHE A 68 6.67 5.77 -8.00
N ALA A 69 6.15 6.99 -7.92
CA ALA A 69 6.95 8.18 -8.18
C ALA A 69 8.06 8.39 -7.13
N HIS A 70 7.95 7.71 -5.98
CA HIS A 70 8.86 7.90 -4.85
C HIS A 70 9.65 6.65 -4.49
N ILE A 71 9.62 5.63 -5.34
CA ILE A 71 10.32 4.37 -5.06
C ILE A 71 11.55 4.28 -5.94
N ASP A 72 12.71 4.36 -5.30
CA ASP A 72 14.01 4.26 -5.96
C ASP A 72 14.33 2.82 -6.39
N GLU A 73 13.71 1.82 -5.76
CA GLU A 73 13.95 0.42 -6.03
C GLU A 73 12.66 -0.38 -6.20
N PRO A 74 12.13 -0.47 -7.44
CA PRO A 74 10.91 -1.24 -7.70
C PRO A 74 11.01 -2.72 -7.33
N HIS A 75 12.19 -3.30 -7.42
CA HIS A 75 12.42 -4.71 -7.06
C HIS A 75 12.22 -4.96 -5.58
N ASN A 76 12.62 -4.02 -4.74
CA ASN A 76 12.45 -4.12 -3.30
C ASN A 76 10.96 -4.03 -2.93
N LEU A 77 10.23 -3.15 -3.59
CA LEU A 77 8.78 -3.06 -3.41
C LEU A 77 8.11 -4.38 -3.74
N THR A 78 8.39 -4.93 -4.91
CA THR A 78 7.80 -6.19 -5.38
C THR A 78 8.12 -7.34 -4.44
N LYS A 79 9.37 -7.42 -3.98
CA LYS A 79 9.81 -8.43 -3.03
C LYS A 79 9.01 -8.36 -1.72
N ASN A 80 8.85 -7.16 -1.18
CA ASN A 80 8.13 -6.97 0.08
C ASN A 80 6.63 -7.20 -0.07
N VAL A 81 6.05 -6.83 -1.22
CA VAL A 81 4.66 -7.13 -1.52
C VAL A 81 4.43 -8.64 -1.56
N ARG A 82 5.28 -9.39 -2.26
CA ARG A 82 5.17 -10.85 -2.31
C ARG A 82 5.27 -11.48 -0.94
N LYS A 83 6.14 -10.96 -0.10
CA LYS A 83 6.33 -11.41 1.28
C LYS A 83 5.07 -11.21 2.12
N CYS A 84 4.35 -10.11 1.89
CA CYS A 84 3.15 -9.76 2.65
C CYS A 84 1.85 -10.31 2.08
N LEU A 85 1.87 -10.88 0.86
CA LEU A 85 0.69 -11.45 0.23
C LEU A 85 0.55 -12.95 0.51
N ILE A 86 -0.69 -13.44 0.63
CA ILE A 86 -0.95 -14.88 0.56
C ILE A 86 -0.67 -15.37 -0.88
N ASN A 87 -0.56 -16.70 -1.05
CA ASN A 87 -0.16 -17.29 -2.34
C ASN A 87 -1.06 -16.92 -3.51
N ASP A 88 -2.35 -16.79 -3.27
CA ASP A 88 -3.34 -16.41 -4.28
C ASP A 88 -3.83 -14.98 -4.08
N GLY A 89 -3.01 -14.15 -3.45
CA GLY A 89 -3.35 -12.75 -3.21
C GLY A 89 -3.25 -11.88 -4.46
N ILE A 90 -3.86 -10.72 -4.39
CA ILE A 90 -3.92 -9.76 -5.49
C ILE A 90 -3.17 -8.49 -5.11
N PHE A 91 -2.32 -8.04 -6.03
CA PHE A 91 -1.64 -6.75 -5.91
C PHE A 91 -2.18 -5.80 -6.97
N ILE A 92 -2.78 -4.70 -6.55
CA ILE A 92 -3.36 -3.69 -7.43
C ILE A 92 -2.53 -2.43 -7.34
N VAL A 93 -2.03 -1.97 -8.48
CA VAL A 93 -1.23 -0.74 -8.57
C VAL A 93 -1.98 0.26 -9.42
N GLU A 94 -2.21 1.44 -8.87
CA GLU A 94 -2.72 2.57 -9.63
C GLU A 94 -1.59 3.56 -9.88
N ILE A 95 -1.19 3.69 -11.14
CA ILE A 95 -0.09 4.56 -11.53
C ILE A 95 -0.60 5.54 -12.58
N HIS A 96 -0.86 6.78 -12.18
CA HIS A 96 -1.20 7.83 -13.14
C HIS A 96 -0.11 8.01 -14.20
N TYR A 97 1.11 7.75 -13.81
CA TYR A 97 2.30 7.83 -14.64
C TYR A 97 2.31 6.75 -15.74
N ALA A 98 1.87 5.53 -15.41
CA ALA A 98 1.84 4.43 -16.36
C ALA A 98 0.84 4.64 -17.49
N THR A 99 -0.26 5.32 -17.22
CA THR A 99 -1.25 5.64 -18.25
C THR A 99 -0.64 6.52 -19.34
N SER A 100 0.12 7.53 -18.96
CA SER A 100 0.81 8.39 -19.91
C SER A 100 1.89 7.63 -20.68
N LEU A 101 2.62 6.75 -20.00
CA LEU A 101 3.66 5.95 -20.60
C LEU A 101 3.08 4.96 -21.62
N ILE A 102 1.99 4.30 -21.28
CA ILE A 102 1.30 3.35 -22.16
C ILE A 102 0.78 4.06 -23.40
N LYS A 103 0.20 5.25 -23.25
CA LYS A 103 -0.27 6.05 -24.38
C LYS A 103 0.87 6.43 -25.32
N THR A 104 2.05 6.71 -24.78
CA THR A 104 3.24 7.04 -25.55
C THR A 104 3.77 5.85 -26.31
N LEU A 105 3.64 4.66 -25.76
CA LEU A 105 4.13 3.41 -26.36
C LEU A 105 3.16 2.79 -27.38
N GLN A 106 1.98 3.33 -27.51
CA GLN A 106 0.96 2.81 -28.43
C GLN A 106 1.08 3.33 -29.85
N TYR A 107 2.19 3.90 -30.19
CA TYR A 107 2.41 4.41 -31.55
C TYR A 107 3.23 3.42 -32.36
#